data_d377a30a2debbbc4ed60c01214f51db8
#
_entry.id   d377a30a2debbbc4ed60c01214f51db8
#
_cell.length_a   1.000
_cell.length_b   1.000
_cell.length_c   1.000
_cell.angle_alpha   90.00
_cell.angle_beta   90.00
_cell.angle_gamma   90.00
#
_symmetry.space_group_name_H-M   'P 1'
#
loop_
_entity.id
_entity.type
_entity.pdbx_description
1 polymer ?
#
loop_
_entity_poly.entity_id
_entity_poly.type
_entity_poly.pdbx_seq_one_letter_code
_entity_poly.pdbx_strand_id
1 'polypeptide(L)'
;MRYENVVQGRFLSRPNRFIALVELDGAETVCHVKNTGRCRELLVPGAVVYLVPGVTPGRRTPYDLVAVNKGGRLINMDAQAPNRAFAEFARTFDPQAESIRPEFRFGESRLDFCLTRPDGLHLVEVKGVTLEQGGHARFPDAPTERGVKHVHELIRAVEQGCRATAFFVIQMAEVVDFAPNDDTHPAFGAALRQAREEGVSIAAYSCRVAPDAMYIDHPVPVVL
;
A
#
# COMPACT_ATOMS: atom_id res chain seq x y z
N MET A 1 -3.74 10.65 -5.99
CA MET A 1 -4.84 10.88 -5.02
C MET A 1 -4.47 12.01 -4.06
N ARG A 2 -5.44 12.75 -3.55
CA ARG A 2 -5.20 13.89 -2.64
C ARG A 2 -6.00 13.76 -1.35
N TYR A 3 -5.50 14.40 -0.31
CA TYR A 3 -6.17 14.65 0.96
C TYR A 3 -6.51 16.14 1.07
N GLU A 4 -7.57 16.45 1.81
CA GLU A 4 -7.98 17.83 2.09
C GLU A 4 -7.71 18.17 3.56
N ASN A 5 -7.44 19.46 3.82
CA ASN A 5 -7.26 19.99 5.18
C ASN A 5 -6.20 19.25 6.01
N VAL A 6 -5.07 18.96 5.40
CA VAL A 6 -3.95 18.29 6.07
C VAL A 6 -3.32 19.23 7.10
N VAL A 7 -3.14 18.71 8.32
CA VAL A 7 -2.43 19.41 9.39
C VAL A 7 -1.19 18.62 9.79
N GLN A 8 -0.15 19.32 10.22
CA GLN A 8 1.09 18.71 10.68
C GLN A 8 1.07 18.59 12.21
N GLY A 9 1.52 17.46 12.75
CA GLY A 9 1.69 17.24 14.17
C GLY A 9 3.00 16.53 14.46
N ARG A 10 3.24 16.26 15.74
CA ARG A 10 4.40 15.53 16.24
C ARG A 10 3.93 14.25 16.93
N PHE A 11 4.41 13.11 16.45
CA PHE A 11 4.05 11.81 17.02
C PHE A 11 4.58 11.67 18.44
N LEU A 12 3.74 11.26 19.38
CA LEU A 12 4.10 11.02 20.77
C LEU A 12 4.22 9.52 21.07
N SER A 13 3.13 8.76 20.83
CA SER A 13 3.09 7.33 21.10
C SER A 13 2.00 6.61 20.32
N ARG A 14 2.07 5.27 20.27
CA ARG A 14 1.07 4.39 19.65
C ARG A 14 0.61 3.34 20.65
N PRO A 15 -0.42 3.63 21.47
CA PRO A 15 -0.93 2.71 22.50
C PRO A 15 -1.40 1.37 21.95
N ASN A 16 -1.95 1.36 20.73
CA ASN A 16 -2.34 0.15 20.03
C ASN A 16 -2.29 0.38 18.51
N ARG A 17 -2.56 -0.66 17.71
CA ARG A 17 -2.45 -0.59 16.24
C ARG A 17 -3.39 0.41 15.55
N PHE A 18 -4.42 0.89 16.24
CA PHE A 18 -5.42 1.79 15.67
C PHE A 18 -5.30 3.23 16.16
N ILE A 19 -4.58 3.47 17.27
CA ILE A 19 -4.54 4.76 17.95
C ILE A 19 -3.10 5.27 18.01
N ALA A 20 -2.93 6.54 17.67
CA ALA A 20 -1.73 7.32 17.92
C ALA A 20 -2.08 8.54 18.80
N LEU A 21 -1.17 8.90 19.69
CA LEU A 21 -1.16 10.17 20.39
C LEU A 21 -0.21 11.11 19.64
N VAL A 22 -0.71 12.28 19.28
CA VAL A 22 0.01 13.27 18.47
C VAL A 22 -0.13 14.64 19.14
N GLU A 23 0.96 15.35 19.27
CA GLU A 23 0.94 16.75 19.65
C GLU A 23 0.52 17.59 18.44
N LEU A 24 -0.57 18.31 18.58
CA LEU A 24 -1.11 19.24 17.59
C LEU A 24 -1.38 20.58 18.29
N ASP A 25 -0.74 21.65 17.82
CA ASP A 25 -0.85 23.00 18.37
C ASP A 25 -0.59 23.05 19.90
N GLY A 26 0.38 22.26 20.39
CA GLY A 26 0.76 22.19 21.79
C GLY A 26 -0.16 21.34 22.67
N ALA A 27 -1.18 20.66 22.10
CA ALA A 27 -2.10 19.80 22.82
C ALA A 27 -1.99 18.34 22.34
N GLU A 28 -2.11 17.39 23.29
CA GLU A 28 -2.17 15.97 22.95
C GLU A 28 -3.54 15.66 22.31
N THR A 29 -3.48 15.07 21.11
CA THR A 29 -4.66 14.70 20.31
C THR A 29 -4.64 13.22 20.00
N VAL A 30 -5.79 12.55 20.22
CA VAL A 30 -5.97 11.13 19.90
C VAL A 30 -6.32 10.99 18.42
N CYS A 31 -5.48 10.30 17.65
CA CYS A 31 -5.64 10.11 16.22
C CYS A 31 -5.85 8.64 15.87
N HIS A 32 -6.59 8.36 14.81
CA HIS A 32 -6.71 7.03 14.26
C HIS A 32 -5.53 6.75 13.30
N VAL A 33 -4.93 5.57 13.40
CA VAL A 33 -3.91 5.11 12.47
C VAL A 33 -4.58 4.23 11.42
N LYS A 34 -4.62 4.68 10.17
CA LYS A 34 -5.22 3.95 9.04
C LYS A 34 -4.32 2.84 8.49
N ASN A 35 -3.44 2.30 9.30
CA ASN A 35 -2.55 1.21 8.96
C ASN A 35 -2.46 0.22 10.12
N THR A 36 -2.80 -1.04 9.85
CA THR A 36 -2.74 -2.12 10.85
C THR A 36 -1.37 -2.76 10.97
N GLY A 37 -0.43 -2.43 10.09
CA GLY A 37 0.97 -2.83 10.13
C GLY A 37 1.69 -2.34 11.39
N ARG A 38 2.84 -2.91 11.66
CA ARG A 38 3.62 -2.55 12.87
C ARG A 38 4.14 -1.12 12.80
N CYS A 39 4.72 -0.73 11.67
CA CYS A 39 5.26 0.62 11.39
C CYS A 39 6.09 1.21 12.54
N ARG A 40 6.82 0.37 13.28
CA ARG A 40 7.61 0.80 14.47
C ARG A 40 8.80 1.66 14.06
N GLU A 41 9.35 1.37 12.88
CA GLU A 41 10.47 2.09 12.29
C GLU A 41 10.08 3.47 11.74
N LEU A 42 8.77 3.71 11.61
CA LEU A 42 8.20 4.97 11.12
C LEU A 42 7.68 5.84 12.26
N LEU A 43 6.89 5.25 13.14
CA LEU A 43 6.21 5.94 14.23
C LEU A 43 7.11 5.95 15.49
N VAL A 44 8.18 6.75 15.42
CA VAL A 44 9.09 7.00 16.55
C VAL A 44 8.72 8.31 17.25
N PRO A 45 8.80 8.41 18.60
CA PRO A 45 8.50 9.64 19.33
C PRO A 45 9.25 10.85 18.77
N GLY A 46 8.53 11.96 18.54
CA GLY A 46 9.05 13.18 17.95
C GLY A 46 9.00 13.24 16.42
N ALA A 47 8.67 12.15 15.72
CA ALA A 47 8.53 12.18 14.26
C ALA A 47 7.43 13.17 13.82
N VAL A 48 7.71 13.89 12.75
CA VAL A 48 6.71 14.74 12.11
C VAL A 48 5.71 13.85 11.37
N VAL A 49 4.43 14.05 11.68
CA VAL A 49 3.32 13.30 11.06
C VAL A 49 2.31 14.25 10.44
N TYR A 50 1.55 13.73 9.48
CA TYR A 50 0.50 14.46 8.80
C TYR A 50 -0.83 13.79 9.02
N LEU A 51 -1.83 14.62 9.35
CA LEU A 51 -3.15 14.20 9.79
C LEU A 51 -4.21 14.81 8.87
N VAL A 52 -5.28 14.07 8.65
CA VAL A 52 -6.47 14.57 7.96
C VAL A 52 -7.68 14.50 8.88
N PRO A 53 -8.61 15.47 8.83
CA PRO A 53 -9.84 15.39 9.60
C PRO A 53 -10.62 14.12 9.28
N GLY A 54 -11.13 13.46 10.30
CA GLY A 54 -12.03 12.33 10.14
C GLY A 54 -13.40 12.77 9.65
N VAL A 55 -13.88 12.15 8.57
CA VAL A 55 -15.14 12.52 7.91
C VAL A 55 -16.38 11.89 8.51
N THR A 56 -16.25 10.85 9.35
CA THR A 56 -17.41 10.16 9.95
C THR A 56 -17.94 10.92 11.16
N PRO A 57 -19.20 11.36 11.17
CA PRO A 57 -19.78 12.03 12.32
C PRO A 57 -19.74 11.17 13.59
N GLY A 58 -19.49 11.80 14.74
CA GLY A 58 -19.52 11.15 16.06
C GLY A 58 -18.35 10.21 16.38
N ARG A 59 -17.30 10.14 15.54
CA ARG A 59 -16.12 9.33 15.85
C ARG A 59 -15.31 9.95 17.00
N ARG A 60 -14.67 9.05 17.78
CA ARG A 60 -13.85 9.42 18.95
C ARG A 60 -12.49 10.03 18.60
N THR A 61 -12.00 9.78 17.37
CA THR A 61 -10.72 10.28 16.87
C THR A 61 -10.98 11.36 15.83
N PRO A 62 -10.67 12.63 16.10
CA PRO A 62 -10.93 13.71 15.16
C PRO A 62 -10.10 13.65 13.88
N TYR A 63 -8.94 12.98 13.92
CA TYR A 63 -8.02 12.90 12.81
C TYR A 63 -7.62 11.46 12.46
N ASP A 64 -7.26 11.25 11.19
CA ASP A 64 -6.56 10.08 10.67
C ASP A 64 -5.09 10.44 10.40
N LEU A 65 -4.15 9.64 10.91
CA LEU A 65 -2.73 9.75 10.59
C LEU A 65 -2.48 9.10 9.22
N VAL A 66 -2.03 9.90 8.25
CA VAL A 66 -1.90 9.47 6.85
C VAL A 66 -0.47 9.45 6.32
N ALA A 67 0.43 10.23 6.91
CA ALA A 67 1.84 10.22 6.49
C ALA A 67 2.79 10.54 7.65
N VAL A 68 4.06 10.15 7.48
CA VAL A 68 5.13 10.37 8.44
C VAL A 68 6.41 10.77 7.72
N ASN A 69 7.21 11.66 8.31
CA ASN A 69 8.54 11.99 7.85
C ASN A 69 9.58 11.13 8.59
N LYS A 70 10.26 10.25 7.86
CA LYS A 70 11.35 9.40 8.34
C LYS A 70 12.68 9.93 7.79
N GLY A 71 13.42 10.69 8.59
CA GLY A 71 14.75 11.16 8.20
C GLY A 71 14.79 11.98 6.91
N GLY A 72 13.77 12.82 6.67
CA GLY A 72 13.62 13.63 5.47
C GLY A 72 12.80 12.97 4.35
N ARG A 73 12.59 11.65 4.40
CA ARG A 73 11.72 10.93 3.45
C ARG A 73 10.28 10.93 3.94
N LEU A 74 9.37 11.42 3.11
CA LEU A 74 7.95 11.38 3.41
C LEU A 74 7.34 10.05 2.96
N ILE A 75 6.69 9.35 3.89
CA ILE A 75 6.06 8.05 3.68
C ILE A 75 4.57 8.17 3.93
N ASN A 76 3.75 7.85 2.95
CA ASN A 76 2.31 7.72 3.16
C ASN A 76 2.02 6.41 3.91
N MET A 77 1.17 6.46 4.92
CA MET A 77 0.84 5.31 5.77
C MET A 77 -0.61 4.86 5.63
N ASP A 78 -1.45 5.56 4.88
CA ASP A 78 -2.85 5.20 4.70
C ASP A 78 -2.95 3.89 3.91
N ALA A 79 -3.42 2.82 4.55
CA ALA A 79 -3.58 1.50 3.92
C ALA A 79 -4.62 1.48 2.77
N GLN A 80 -5.45 2.52 2.64
CA GLN A 80 -6.40 2.69 1.54
C GLN A 80 -5.83 3.50 0.37
N ALA A 81 -4.74 4.23 0.59
CA ALA A 81 -4.13 5.07 -0.43
C ALA A 81 -3.60 4.28 -1.64
N PRO A 82 -3.01 3.08 -1.49
CA PRO A 82 -2.54 2.28 -2.63
C PRO A 82 -3.61 2.00 -3.68
N ASN A 83 -4.80 1.55 -3.24
CA ASN A 83 -5.90 1.24 -4.16
C ASN A 83 -6.44 2.50 -4.84
N ARG A 84 -6.52 3.63 -4.12
CA ARG A 84 -6.92 4.92 -4.69
C ARG A 84 -5.91 5.42 -5.73
N ALA A 85 -4.61 5.32 -5.41
CA ALA A 85 -3.55 5.73 -6.32
C ALA A 85 -3.50 4.82 -7.57
N PHE A 86 -3.68 3.51 -7.39
CA PHE A 86 -3.74 2.58 -8.51
C PHE A 86 -4.95 2.84 -9.41
N ALA A 87 -6.13 3.13 -8.86
CA ALA A 87 -7.33 3.45 -9.65
C ALA A 87 -7.09 4.63 -10.61
N GLU A 88 -6.36 5.67 -10.16
CA GLU A 88 -5.97 6.80 -11.00
C GLU A 88 -4.88 6.43 -12.04
N PHE A 89 -4.01 5.49 -11.72
CA PHE A 89 -2.88 5.05 -12.54
C PHE A 89 -3.22 3.91 -13.50
N ALA A 90 -4.30 3.18 -13.26
CA ALA A 90 -4.62 1.92 -13.93
C ALA A 90 -4.61 2.00 -15.47
N ARG A 91 -5.08 3.10 -16.08
CA ARG A 91 -5.04 3.30 -17.55
C ARG A 91 -3.64 3.63 -18.07
N THR A 92 -2.76 4.17 -17.23
CA THR A 92 -1.34 4.36 -17.56
C THR A 92 -0.60 3.03 -17.48
N PHE A 93 -0.94 2.21 -16.48
CA PHE A 93 -0.37 0.87 -16.30
C PHE A 93 -0.82 -0.11 -17.41
N ASP A 94 -2.10 -0.11 -17.74
CA ASP A 94 -2.66 -0.93 -18.82
C ASP A 94 -3.43 -0.03 -19.81
N PRO A 95 -2.77 0.53 -20.84
CA PRO A 95 -3.40 1.40 -21.84
C PRO A 95 -4.49 0.73 -22.67
N GLN A 96 -4.55 -0.61 -22.70
CA GLN A 96 -5.58 -1.37 -23.40
C GLN A 96 -6.84 -1.63 -22.55
N ALA A 97 -6.84 -1.16 -21.28
CA ALA A 97 -8.00 -1.31 -20.41
C ALA A 97 -9.18 -0.45 -20.89
N GLU A 98 -10.24 -1.10 -21.35
CA GLU A 98 -11.51 -0.46 -21.76
C GLU A 98 -12.35 -0.08 -20.54
N SER A 99 -12.37 -0.94 -19.52
CA SER A 99 -13.04 -0.67 -18.24
C SER A 99 -12.21 -1.11 -17.04
N ILE A 100 -12.44 -0.45 -15.91
CA ILE A 100 -11.76 -0.74 -14.64
C ILE A 100 -12.86 -0.95 -13.58
N ARG A 101 -12.90 -2.14 -12.99
CA ARG A 101 -13.85 -2.50 -11.94
C ARG A 101 -13.09 -2.80 -10.64
N PRO A 102 -13.26 -1.98 -9.58
CA PRO A 102 -12.69 -2.28 -8.28
C PRO A 102 -13.45 -3.42 -7.59
N GLU A 103 -12.81 -4.04 -6.59
CA GLU A 103 -13.42 -5.04 -5.71
C GLU A 103 -14.06 -6.22 -6.47
N PHE A 104 -13.35 -6.75 -7.46
CA PHE A 104 -13.86 -7.77 -8.36
C PHE A 104 -13.82 -9.16 -7.72
N ARG A 105 -14.98 -9.84 -7.69
CA ARG A 105 -15.06 -11.22 -7.21
C ARG A 105 -14.52 -12.19 -8.26
N PHE A 106 -13.46 -12.92 -7.89
CA PHE A 106 -12.90 -14.01 -8.68
C PHE A 106 -12.75 -15.25 -7.80
N GLY A 107 -13.39 -16.35 -8.19
CA GLY A 107 -13.46 -17.56 -7.37
C GLY A 107 -14.00 -17.28 -5.96
N GLU A 108 -13.25 -17.66 -4.96
CA GLU A 108 -13.60 -17.44 -3.54
C GLU A 108 -13.01 -16.16 -2.96
N SER A 109 -12.27 -15.39 -3.76
CA SER A 109 -11.62 -14.17 -3.34
C SER A 109 -12.22 -12.94 -4.01
N ARG A 110 -11.90 -11.77 -3.45
CA ARG A 110 -12.20 -10.48 -4.04
C ARG A 110 -10.87 -9.77 -4.26
N LEU A 111 -10.50 -9.67 -5.54
CA LEU A 111 -9.29 -8.99 -5.98
C LEU A 111 -9.56 -7.48 -6.11
N ASP A 112 -8.52 -6.69 -5.95
CA ASP A 112 -8.66 -5.24 -5.86
C ASP A 112 -9.19 -4.62 -7.16
N PHE A 113 -8.73 -5.11 -8.34
CA PHE A 113 -9.19 -4.60 -9.63
C PHE A 113 -9.30 -5.69 -10.68
N CYS A 114 -10.29 -5.50 -11.59
CA CYS A 114 -10.40 -6.19 -12.86
C CYS A 114 -10.43 -5.17 -13.98
N LEU A 115 -9.47 -5.24 -14.89
CA LEU A 115 -9.38 -4.44 -16.09
C LEU A 115 -9.90 -5.29 -17.26
N THR A 116 -10.96 -4.85 -17.94
CA THR A 116 -11.46 -5.50 -19.16
C THR A 116 -10.65 -4.98 -20.34
N ARG A 117 -10.14 -5.87 -21.16
CA ARG A 117 -9.34 -5.60 -22.35
C ARG A 117 -9.95 -6.28 -23.57
N PRO A 118 -9.61 -5.91 -24.81
CA PRO A 118 -10.07 -6.59 -26.01
C PRO A 118 -9.72 -8.10 -26.06
N ASP A 119 -8.59 -8.46 -25.40
CA ASP A 119 -8.06 -9.83 -25.39
C ASP A 119 -8.39 -10.61 -24.09
N GLY A 120 -9.28 -10.09 -23.23
CA GLY A 120 -9.72 -10.78 -22.00
C GLY A 120 -9.64 -9.92 -20.75
N LEU A 121 -9.54 -10.59 -19.60
CA LEU A 121 -9.48 -9.92 -18.30
C LEU A 121 -8.03 -9.80 -17.82
N HIS A 122 -7.72 -8.69 -17.18
CA HIS A 122 -6.50 -8.48 -16.44
C HIS A 122 -6.84 -8.21 -14.97
N LEU A 123 -6.51 -9.15 -14.10
CA LEU A 123 -6.79 -9.10 -12.68
C LEU A 123 -5.58 -8.53 -11.93
N VAL A 124 -5.81 -7.58 -11.05
CA VAL A 124 -4.74 -6.91 -10.30
C VAL A 124 -5.05 -6.93 -8.82
N GLU A 125 -4.08 -7.41 -8.04
CA GLU A 125 -4.07 -7.33 -6.58
C GLU A 125 -3.04 -6.29 -6.16
N VAL A 126 -3.47 -5.27 -5.42
CA VAL A 126 -2.65 -4.14 -4.99
C VAL A 126 -2.15 -4.33 -3.56
N LYS A 127 -0.88 -4.09 -3.33
CA LYS A 127 -0.26 -4.13 -2.00
C LYS A 127 0.47 -2.82 -1.71
N GLY A 128 0.11 -2.16 -0.59
CA GLY A 128 0.85 -1.01 -0.10
C GLY A 128 2.13 -1.43 0.61
N VAL A 129 3.23 -0.76 0.31
CA VAL A 129 4.56 -1.02 0.87
C VAL A 129 5.06 0.22 1.58
N THR A 130 5.27 0.10 2.90
CA THR A 130 5.78 1.18 3.74
C THR A 130 7.09 0.82 4.44
N LEU A 131 7.47 -0.48 4.43
CA LEU A 131 8.72 -0.95 5.01
C LEU A 131 9.87 -0.66 4.05
N GLU A 132 10.86 0.07 4.54
CA GLU A 132 12.10 0.40 3.83
C GLU A 132 13.30 0.32 4.77
N GLN A 133 14.38 -0.27 4.30
CA GLN A 133 15.65 -0.39 5.01
C GLN A 133 16.81 -0.12 4.04
N GLY A 134 17.55 0.97 4.26
CA GLY A 134 18.70 1.32 3.44
C GLY A 134 18.41 1.55 1.95
N GLY A 135 17.22 2.05 1.61
CA GLY A 135 16.77 2.25 0.24
C GLY A 135 16.04 1.05 -0.38
N HIS A 136 15.96 -0.08 0.33
CA HIS A 136 15.35 -1.32 -0.17
C HIS A 136 13.93 -1.47 0.39
N ALA A 137 12.92 -1.48 -0.49
CA ALA A 137 11.53 -1.70 -0.10
C ALA A 137 11.24 -3.20 0.12
N ARG A 138 10.50 -3.53 1.17
CA ARG A 138 10.19 -4.92 1.56
C ARG A 138 8.72 -5.11 1.89
N PHE A 139 8.18 -6.27 1.54
CA PHE A 139 6.81 -6.66 1.91
C PHE A 139 6.75 -8.17 2.21
N PRO A 140 6.03 -8.60 3.24
CA PRO A 140 5.22 -7.80 4.17
C PRO A 140 6.01 -7.26 5.37
N ASP A 141 5.43 -6.32 6.11
CA ASP A 141 5.94 -5.83 7.40
C ASP A 141 5.51 -6.70 8.59
N ALA A 142 4.53 -7.56 8.36
CA ALA A 142 4.03 -8.58 9.31
C ALA A 142 3.49 -9.79 8.52
N PRO A 143 3.45 -11.02 9.13
CA PRO A 143 2.91 -12.19 8.46
C PRO A 143 1.50 -11.96 7.88
N THR A 144 1.25 -12.44 6.65
CA THR A 144 0.03 -12.19 5.87
C THR A 144 -0.46 -13.42 5.12
N GLU A 145 -1.19 -14.31 5.81
CA GLU A 145 -1.81 -15.49 5.20
C GLU A 145 -2.79 -15.09 4.08
N ARG A 146 -3.54 -14.00 4.31
CA ARG A 146 -4.42 -13.46 3.27
C ARG A 146 -3.64 -13.02 2.02
N GLY A 147 -2.42 -12.49 2.20
CA GLY A 147 -1.54 -12.14 1.08
C GLY A 147 -1.15 -13.36 0.26
N VAL A 148 -0.77 -14.45 0.91
CA VAL A 148 -0.46 -15.75 0.26
C VAL A 148 -1.68 -16.25 -0.53
N LYS A 149 -2.87 -16.27 0.11
CA LYS A 149 -4.11 -16.68 -0.56
C LYS A 149 -4.37 -15.86 -1.84
N HIS A 150 -4.23 -14.54 -1.78
CA HIS A 150 -4.45 -13.67 -2.96
C HIS A 150 -3.43 -13.94 -4.07
N VAL A 151 -2.17 -14.23 -3.74
CA VAL A 151 -1.17 -14.63 -4.75
C VAL A 151 -1.58 -15.92 -5.46
N HIS A 152 -2.05 -16.93 -4.72
CA HIS A 152 -2.55 -18.16 -5.33
C HIS A 152 -3.81 -17.95 -6.19
N GLU A 153 -4.69 -16.99 -5.84
CA GLU A 153 -5.83 -16.65 -6.70
C GLU A 153 -5.38 -15.99 -8.01
N LEU A 154 -4.27 -15.22 -8.00
CA LEU A 154 -3.69 -14.70 -9.23
C LEU A 154 -3.12 -15.80 -10.13
N ILE A 155 -2.50 -16.84 -9.55
CA ILE A 155 -2.05 -18.04 -10.30
C ILE A 155 -3.26 -18.71 -10.97
N ARG A 156 -4.33 -18.96 -10.21
CA ARG A 156 -5.57 -19.54 -10.77
C ARG A 156 -6.18 -18.69 -11.89
N ALA A 157 -6.04 -17.38 -11.79
CA ALA A 157 -6.49 -16.48 -12.85
C ALA A 157 -5.72 -16.70 -14.16
N VAL A 158 -4.40 -16.88 -14.07
CA VAL A 158 -3.55 -17.20 -15.24
C VAL A 158 -3.92 -18.57 -15.82
N GLU A 159 -4.11 -19.59 -14.99
CA GLU A 159 -4.56 -20.92 -15.41
C GLU A 159 -5.90 -20.88 -16.17
N GLN A 160 -6.77 -19.93 -15.85
CA GLN A 160 -8.05 -19.71 -16.52
C GLN A 160 -7.96 -18.76 -17.74
N GLY A 161 -6.75 -18.42 -18.17
CA GLY A 161 -6.50 -17.60 -19.36
C GLY A 161 -6.62 -16.09 -19.12
N CYS A 162 -6.71 -15.62 -17.87
CA CYS A 162 -6.66 -14.20 -17.55
C CYS A 162 -5.21 -13.72 -17.48
N ARG A 163 -4.99 -12.44 -17.72
CA ARG A 163 -3.77 -11.78 -17.24
C ARG A 163 -3.89 -11.52 -15.74
N ALA A 164 -2.79 -11.63 -15.00
CA ALA A 164 -2.78 -11.37 -13.57
C ALA A 164 -1.53 -10.60 -13.14
N THR A 165 -1.68 -9.68 -12.21
CA THR A 165 -0.56 -8.88 -11.65
C THR A 165 -0.69 -8.73 -10.14
N ALA A 166 0.40 -9.04 -9.42
CA ALA A 166 0.61 -8.56 -8.06
C ALA A 166 1.32 -7.20 -8.15
N PHE A 167 0.62 -6.13 -7.78
CA PHE A 167 1.07 -4.75 -7.94
C PHE A 167 1.42 -4.13 -6.59
N PHE A 168 2.71 -3.81 -6.39
CA PHE A 168 3.23 -3.21 -5.17
C PHE A 168 3.35 -1.70 -5.31
N VAL A 169 2.56 -0.97 -4.52
CA VAL A 169 2.62 0.49 -4.42
C VAL A 169 3.55 0.85 -3.27
N ILE A 170 4.77 1.24 -3.59
CA ILE A 170 5.76 1.68 -2.60
C ILE A 170 5.42 3.13 -2.23
N GLN A 171 4.87 3.30 -1.02
CA GLN A 171 4.26 4.56 -0.56
C GLN A 171 5.30 5.64 -0.18
N MET A 172 6.43 5.66 -0.91
CA MET A 172 7.52 6.62 -0.76
C MET A 172 8.32 6.75 -2.06
N ALA A 173 9.17 7.76 -2.14
CA ALA A 173 10.13 7.97 -3.21
C ALA A 173 11.52 7.36 -2.86
N GLU A 174 12.42 7.39 -3.84
CA GLU A 174 13.85 7.13 -3.66
C GLU A 174 14.17 5.74 -3.11
N VAL A 175 13.56 4.69 -3.68
CA VAL A 175 13.89 3.31 -3.40
C VAL A 175 14.69 2.68 -4.53
N VAL A 176 15.62 1.80 -4.19
CA VAL A 176 16.53 1.12 -5.11
C VAL A 176 15.86 -0.10 -5.76
N ASP A 177 15.22 -0.92 -4.93
CA ASP A 177 14.54 -2.14 -5.33
C ASP A 177 13.37 -2.51 -4.39
N PHE A 178 12.62 -3.51 -4.82
CA PHE A 178 11.60 -4.19 -4.03
C PHE A 178 11.90 -5.68 -3.97
N ALA A 179 11.75 -6.29 -2.79
CA ALA A 179 11.79 -7.75 -2.63
C ALA A 179 10.77 -8.23 -1.59
N PRO A 180 10.36 -9.52 -1.64
CA PRO A 180 9.63 -10.13 -0.54
C PRO A 180 10.48 -10.12 0.74
N ASN A 181 9.81 -9.96 1.89
CA ASN A 181 10.46 -10.00 3.19
C ASN A 181 10.39 -11.43 3.74
N ASP A 182 11.32 -12.26 3.29
CA ASP A 182 11.37 -13.68 3.66
C ASP A 182 11.65 -13.87 5.16
N ASP A 183 12.37 -12.94 5.80
CA ASP A 183 12.61 -12.97 7.26
C ASP A 183 11.31 -12.82 8.06
N THR A 184 10.35 -12.08 7.52
CA THR A 184 9.06 -11.86 8.16
C THR A 184 8.03 -12.93 7.79
N HIS A 185 7.99 -13.35 6.50
CA HIS A 185 7.03 -14.34 6.02
C HIS A 185 7.56 -15.09 4.80
N PRO A 186 8.37 -16.16 4.99
CA PRO A 186 8.96 -16.94 3.90
C PRO A 186 7.91 -17.51 2.93
N ALA A 187 6.73 -17.90 3.45
CA ALA A 187 5.66 -18.45 2.62
C ALA A 187 5.12 -17.45 1.60
N PHE A 188 5.12 -16.14 1.93
CA PHE A 188 4.71 -15.11 0.99
C PHE A 188 5.74 -14.96 -0.15
N GLY A 189 7.04 -14.96 0.18
CA GLY A 189 8.11 -14.90 -0.83
C GLY A 189 8.09 -16.13 -1.74
N ALA A 190 7.92 -17.33 -1.18
CA ALA A 190 7.79 -18.57 -1.96
C ALA A 190 6.58 -18.50 -2.92
N ALA A 191 5.41 -18.08 -2.42
CA ALA A 191 4.22 -17.92 -3.26
C ALA A 191 4.42 -16.89 -4.38
N LEU A 192 5.14 -15.78 -4.11
CA LEU A 192 5.40 -14.75 -5.10
C LEU A 192 6.35 -15.23 -6.21
N ARG A 193 7.37 -16.04 -5.86
CA ARG A 193 8.28 -16.68 -6.82
C ARG A 193 7.52 -17.68 -7.70
N GLN A 194 6.73 -18.57 -7.09
CA GLN A 194 5.85 -19.48 -7.81
C GLN A 194 4.92 -18.72 -8.75
N ALA A 195 4.29 -17.65 -8.30
CA ALA A 195 3.38 -16.85 -9.13
C ALA A 195 4.09 -16.29 -10.38
N ARG A 196 5.34 -15.84 -10.24
CA ARG A 196 6.14 -15.40 -11.40
C ARG A 196 6.40 -16.54 -12.38
N GLU A 197 6.75 -17.72 -11.88
CA GLU A 197 6.99 -18.92 -12.72
C GLU A 197 5.73 -19.35 -13.46
N GLU A 198 4.56 -19.21 -12.85
CA GLU A 198 3.24 -19.53 -13.41
C GLU A 198 2.66 -18.40 -14.29
N GLY A 199 3.42 -17.33 -14.56
CA GLY A 199 3.04 -16.27 -15.49
C GLY A 199 2.32 -15.06 -14.89
N VAL A 200 2.21 -14.96 -13.56
CA VAL A 200 1.73 -13.75 -12.90
C VAL A 200 2.80 -12.66 -13.00
N SER A 201 2.43 -11.49 -13.48
CA SER A 201 3.31 -10.32 -13.48
C SER A 201 3.50 -9.79 -12.07
N ILE A 202 4.74 -9.50 -11.69
CA ILE A 202 5.07 -8.86 -10.41
C ILE A 202 5.59 -7.46 -10.70
N ALA A 203 4.84 -6.45 -10.32
CA ALA A 203 5.15 -5.05 -10.59
C ALA A 203 5.28 -4.25 -9.29
N ALA A 204 6.32 -3.45 -9.16
CA ALA A 204 6.53 -2.54 -8.04
C ALA A 204 6.76 -1.13 -8.57
N TYR A 205 6.09 -0.16 -7.97
CA TYR A 205 6.19 1.25 -8.35
C TYR A 205 6.40 2.12 -7.13
N SER A 206 7.34 3.05 -7.20
CA SER A 206 7.51 4.11 -6.21
C SER A 206 6.43 5.18 -6.36
N CYS A 207 6.28 6.00 -5.33
CA CYS A 207 5.34 7.11 -5.33
C CYS A 207 6.04 8.44 -5.08
N ARG A 208 5.54 9.50 -5.73
CA ARG A 208 5.74 10.86 -5.20
C ARG A 208 4.76 11.06 -4.06
N VAL A 209 5.28 11.45 -2.92
CA VAL A 209 4.49 11.69 -1.72
C VAL A 209 4.68 13.14 -1.27
N ALA A 210 3.58 13.83 -1.10
CA ALA A 210 3.49 15.14 -0.46
C ALA A 210 2.59 15.03 0.79
N PRO A 211 2.61 16.00 1.70
CA PRO A 211 1.75 15.96 2.88
C PRO A 211 0.26 15.71 2.57
N ASP A 212 -0.20 16.25 1.44
CA ASP A 212 -1.60 16.20 0.98
C ASP A 212 -1.84 15.29 -0.21
N ALA A 213 -0.82 14.56 -0.71
CA ALA A 213 -0.97 13.79 -1.94
C ALA A 213 -0.03 12.58 -2.04
N MET A 214 -0.47 11.57 -2.79
CA MET A 214 0.36 10.47 -3.24
C MET A 214 0.01 10.09 -4.68
N TYR A 215 1.03 9.95 -5.54
CA TYR A 215 0.90 9.55 -6.94
C TYR A 215 1.90 8.46 -7.26
N ILE A 216 1.46 7.42 -7.97
CA ILE A 216 2.37 6.40 -8.52
C ILE A 216 3.27 7.09 -9.56
N ASP A 217 4.58 6.84 -9.50
CA ASP A 217 5.58 7.57 -10.28
C ASP A 217 6.29 6.65 -11.29
N HIS A 218 7.27 5.86 -10.86
CA HIS A 218 8.08 5.05 -11.77
C HIS A 218 8.25 3.60 -11.29
N PRO A 219 8.49 2.67 -12.21
CA PRO A 219 8.73 1.27 -11.85
C PRO A 219 10.03 1.13 -11.05
N VAL A 220 10.01 0.18 -10.13
CA VAL A 220 11.14 -0.17 -9.27
C VAL A 220 11.55 -1.62 -9.58
N PRO A 221 12.86 -1.93 -9.68
CA PRO A 221 13.32 -3.29 -9.87
C PRO A 221 12.77 -4.26 -8.84
N VAL A 222 12.29 -5.43 -9.29
CA VAL A 222 11.76 -6.49 -8.43
C VAL A 222 12.79 -7.61 -8.33
N VAL A 223 13.29 -7.88 -7.13
CA VAL A 223 14.25 -8.95 -6.80
C VAL A 223 13.50 -10.03 -6.02
N LEU A 224 13.25 -11.22 -6.64
CA LEU A 224 12.56 -12.35 -6.00
C LEU A 224 13.52 -13.45 -5.59
#